data_24edb1d15bc8bc848ac376e645ab3bc2
#
_entry.id   24edb1d15bc8bc848ac376e645ab3bc2
#
_cell.length_a   1.000
_cell.length_b   1.000
_cell.length_c   1.000
_cell.angle_alpha   90.00
_cell.angle_beta   90.00
_cell.angle_gamma   90.00
#
_symmetry.space_group_name_H-M   'P 1'
#
loop_
_entity.id
_entity.type
_entity.pdbx_description
1 polymer ?
#
loop_
_entity_poly.entity_id
_entity_poly.type
_entity_poly.pdbx_seq_one_letter_code
_entity_poly.pdbx_strand_id
1 'polypeptide(L)'
;MLCSRPSVSHSRTLKKTNDMAKESMKAREVKRAKLVARYAAKRAALKKIIATTDDPAEAYEAARKLQSIPRNANPIRLHNRCKITGRPKGYMRHFGLSRIQFREMASAGLIPGVKKASW
;
A
#
# COMPACT_ATOMS: atom_id res chain seq x y z
N MET A 1 -23.92 -36.62 36.15
CA MET A 1 -22.62 -36.40 35.45
C MET A 1 -22.60 -35.01 34.83
N LEU A 2 -21.96 -34.07 35.51
CA LEU A 2 -21.88 -32.67 35.10
C LEU A 2 -20.58 -32.47 34.26
N CYS A 3 -20.74 -32.24 32.94
CA CYS A 3 -19.63 -31.86 32.06
C CYS A 3 -19.31 -30.39 32.27
N SER A 4 -18.25 -30.09 33.00
CA SER A 4 -17.66 -28.77 33.12
C SER A 4 -16.88 -28.41 31.83
N ARG A 5 -17.35 -27.37 31.12
CA ARG A 5 -16.63 -26.78 29.99
C ARG A 5 -15.44 -25.98 30.52
N PRO A 6 -14.24 -26.13 29.95
CA PRO A 6 -13.15 -25.25 30.30
C PRO A 6 -13.38 -23.86 29.72
N SER A 7 -13.39 -22.85 30.57
CA SER A 7 -13.40 -21.44 30.18
C SER A 7 -12.06 -21.06 29.58
N VAL A 8 -12.03 -20.89 28.25
CA VAL A 8 -10.88 -20.34 27.55
C VAL A 8 -10.86 -18.83 27.80
N SER A 9 -10.04 -18.40 28.74
CA SER A 9 -9.75 -16.99 28.95
C SER A 9 -8.93 -16.49 27.78
N HIS A 10 -9.57 -15.81 26.82
CA HIS A 10 -8.92 -15.02 25.78
C HIS A 10 -8.33 -13.77 26.44
N SER A 11 -7.14 -13.87 26.99
CA SER A 11 -6.33 -12.69 27.29
C SER A 11 -5.91 -12.06 25.96
N ARG A 12 -6.72 -11.13 25.43
CA ARG A 12 -6.31 -10.20 24.39
C ARG A 12 -5.23 -9.31 25.00
N THR A 13 -4.01 -9.74 24.90
CA THR A 13 -2.85 -8.85 25.04
C THR A 13 -2.96 -7.80 23.93
N LEU A 14 -3.52 -6.65 24.29
CA LEU A 14 -3.49 -5.44 23.48
C LEU A 14 -2.00 -5.07 23.32
N LYS A 15 -1.37 -5.59 22.27
CA LYS A 15 -0.12 -5.02 21.80
C LYS A 15 -0.43 -3.56 21.51
N LYS A 16 0.09 -2.63 22.30
CA LYS A 16 0.16 -1.22 21.97
C LYS A 16 1.04 -1.11 20.72
N THR A 17 0.44 -1.35 19.57
CA THR A 17 1.08 -1.02 18.31
C THR A 17 0.94 0.48 18.16
N ASN A 18 2.06 1.19 18.03
CA ASN A 18 2.10 2.58 17.60
C ASN A 18 1.64 2.72 16.14
N ASP A 19 0.61 1.97 15.78
CA ASP A 19 0.05 1.92 14.44
C ASP A 19 -0.79 3.16 14.20
N MET A 20 -0.24 4.12 13.47
CA MET A 20 -0.95 5.33 13.06
C MET A 20 -2.04 5.06 12.00
N ALA A 21 -2.00 3.91 11.34
CA ALA A 21 -2.98 3.54 10.33
C ALA A 21 -3.80 2.33 10.79
N LYS A 22 -5.12 2.41 10.59
CA LYS A 22 -6.02 1.27 10.83
C LYS A 22 -5.63 0.08 9.95
N GLU A 23 -5.72 -1.14 10.47
CA GLU A 23 -5.47 -2.38 9.72
C GLU A 23 -6.29 -2.48 8.43
N SER A 24 -7.55 -2.00 8.46
CA SER A 24 -8.40 -1.95 7.27
C SER A 24 -7.81 -1.11 6.14
N MET A 25 -7.07 -0.04 6.46
CA MET A 25 -6.41 0.80 5.46
C MET A 25 -5.19 0.10 4.86
N LYS A 26 -4.41 -0.60 5.66
CA LYS A 26 -3.29 -1.42 5.19
C LYS A 26 -3.78 -2.57 4.30
N ALA A 27 -4.81 -3.29 4.72
CA ALA A 27 -5.42 -4.37 3.94
C ALA A 27 -5.99 -3.87 2.60
N ARG A 28 -6.56 -2.66 2.56
CA ARG A 28 -7.05 -2.04 1.33
C ARG A 28 -5.92 -1.76 0.34
N GLU A 29 -4.76 -1.29 0.80
CA GLU A 29 -3.60 -1.08 -0.08
C GLU A 29 -3.08 -2.39 -0.66
N VAL A 30 -3.02 -3.46 0.13
CA VAL A 30 -2.63 -4.79 -0.36
C VAL A 30 -3.60 -5.29 -1.44
N LYS A 31 -4.91 -5.12 -1.24
CA LYS A 31 -5.92 -5.46 -2.26
C LYS A 31 -5.74 -4.65 -3.54
N ARG A 32 -5.48 -3.35 -3.43
CA ARG A 32 -5.21 -2.48 -4.60
C ARG A 32 -3.94 -2.91 -5.33
N ALA A 33 -2.85 -3.19 -4.62
CA ALA A 33 -1.61 -3.65 -5.23
C ALA A 33 -1.80 -4.94 -6.05
N LYS A 34 -2.56 -5.92 -5.53
CA LYS A 34 -2.91 -7.14 -6.24
C LYS A 34 -3.74 -6.88 -7.51
N LEU A 35 -4.72 -5.97 -7.42
CA LEU A 35 -5.54 -5.61 -8.59
C LEU A 35 -4.72 -4.86 -9.65
N VAL A 36 -3.86 -3.93 -9.23
CA VAL A 36 -2.98 -3.21 -10.16
C VAL A 36 -2.07 -4.18 -10.89
N ALA A 37 -1.43 -5.11 -10.19
CA ALA A 37 -0.57 -6.13 -10.82
C ALA A 37 -1.36 -7.00 -11.81
N ARG A 38 -2.57 -7.45 -11.45
CA ARG A 38 -3.42 -8.28 -12.31
C ARG A 38 -3.82 -7.57 -13.61
N TYR A 39 -4.15 -6.29 -13.55
CA TYR A 39 -4.63 -5.53 -14.72
C TYR A 39 -3.54 -4.73 -15.43
N ALA A 40 -2.29 -4.77 -14.98
CA ALA A 40 -1.19 -3.97 -15.51
C ALA A 40 -0.97 -4.19 -17.02
N ALA A 41 -0.85 -5.45 -17.45
CA ALA A 41 -0.64 -5.81 -18.85
C ALA A 41 -1.80 -5.38 -19.74
N LYS A 42 -3.05 -5.67 -19.34
CA LYS A 42 -4.26 -5.27 -20.09
C LYS A 42 -4.35 -3.76 -20.22
N ARG A 43 -4.05 -3.04 -19.15
CA ARG A 43 -4.08 -1.58 -19.12
C ARG A 43 -2.99 -0.96 -20.01
N ALA A 44 -1.78 -1.52 -20.02
CA ALA A 44 -0.69 -1.09 -20.89
C ALA A 44 -1.01 -1.31 -22.38
N ALA A 45 -1.56 -2.47 -22.72
CA ALA A 45 -1.99 -2.78 -24.09
C ALA A 45 -3.05 -1.80 -24.61
N LEU A 46 -4.10 -1.53 -23.83
CA LEU A 46 -5.16 -0.60 -24.22
C LEU A 46 -4.62 0.84 -24.35
N LYS A 47 -3.75 1.28 -23.48
CA LYS A 47 -3.10 2.60 -23.61
C LYS A 47 -2.21 2.71 -24.83
N LYS A 48 -1.52 1.62 -25.19
CA LYS A 48 -0.69 1.59 -26.41
C LYS A 48 -1.55 1.73 -27.66
N ILE A 49 -2.69 1.02 -27.74
CA ILE A 49 -3.65 1.15 -28.84
C ILE A 49 -4.11 2.61 -28.97
N ILE A 50 -4.59 3.22 -27.87
CA ILE A 50 -5.07 4.62 -27.87
C ILE A 50 -4.01 5.60 -28.35
N ALA A 51 -2.71 5.34 -28.06
CA ALA A 51 -1.62 6.23 -28.42
C ALA A 51 -1.11 6.02 -29.86
N THR A 52 -1.35 4.84 -30.46
CA THR A 52 -0.75 4.46 -31.75
C THR A 52 -1.76 4.49 -32.90
N THR A 53 -3.07 4.31 -32.61
CA THR A 53 -4.11 4.20 -33.62
C THR A 53 -4.53 5.59 -34.12
N ASP A 54 -4.51 5.77 -35.43
CA ASP A 54 -5.02 6.98 -36.11
C ASP A 54 -6.54 6.92 -36.29
N ASP A 55 -7.14 5.73 -36.19
CA ASP A 55 -8.58 5.52 -36.34
C ASP A 55 -9.33 5.92 -35.07
N PRO A 56 -10.22 6.93 -35.11
CA PRO A 56 -10.95 7.40 -33.94
C PRO A 56 -11.93 6.39 -33.38
N ALA A 57 -12.46 5.50 -34.21
CA ALA A 57 -13.42 4.46 -33.75
C ALA A 57 -12.72 3.42 -32.87
N GLU A 58 -11.57 2.94 -33.30
CA GLU A 58 -10.77 1.98 -32.54
C GLU A 58 -10.25 2.58 -31.24
N ALA A 59 -9.78 3.83 -31.27
CA ALA A 59 -9.34 4.56 -30.09
C ALA A 59 -10.49 4.71 -29.06
N TYR A 60 -11.70 5.00 -29.53
CA TYR A 60 -12.88 5.12 -28.67
C TYR A 60 -13.26 3.78 -28.01
N GLU A 61 -13.24 2.68 -28.76
CA GLU A 61 -13.48 1.34 -28.21
C GLU A 61 -12.43 0.95 -27.15
N ALA A 62 -11.15 1.21 -27.42
CA ALA A 62 -10.08 0.95 -26.47
C ALA A 62 -10.25 1.80 -25.19
N ALA A 63 -10.64 3.06 -25.31
CA ALA A 63 -10.95 3.93 -24.18
C ALA A 63 -12.13 3.40 -23.36
N ARG A 64 -13.18 2.93 -24.01
CA ARG A 64 -14.36 2.31 -23.36
C ARG A 64 -13.97 1.04 -22.60
N LYS A 65 -13.14 0.19 -23.19
CA LYS A 65 -12.58 -1.00 -22.53
C LYS A 65 -11.69 -0.62 -21.33
N LEU A 66 -10.92 0.47 -21.42
CA LEU A 66 -10.11 0.98 -20.33
C LEU A 66 -10.96 1.50 -19.16
N GLN A 67 -12.09 2.14 -19.44
CA GLN A 67 -13.03 2.64 -18.42
C GLN A 67 -13.74 1.49 -17.68
N SER A 68 -13.96 0.34 -18.33
CA SER A 68 -14.59 -0.82 -17.69
C SER A 68 -13.70 -1.50 -16.64
N ILE A 69 -12.40 -1.17 -16.58
CA ILE A 69 -11.48 -1.71 -15.57
C ILE A 69 -11.80 -1.14 -14.18
N PRO A 70 -11.77 -1.98 -13.12
CA PRO A 70 -12.05 -1.51 -11.76
C PRO A 70 -11.19 -0.32 -11.34
N ARG A 71 -11.80 0.69 -10.70
CA ARG A 71 -11.09 1.91 -10.24
C ARG A 71 -9.90 1.61 -9.32
N ASN A 72 -9.98 0.52 -8.54
CA ASN A 72 -8.90 0.11 -7.65
C ASN A 72 -7.72 -0.56 -8.37
N ALA A 73 -7.84 -0.89 -9.66
CA ALA A 73 -6.75 -1.36 -10.50
C ALA A 73 -5.89 -0.21 -11.07
N ASN A 74 -6.18 1.04 -10.70
CA ASN A 74 -5.40 2.17 -11.16
C ASN A 74 -4.15 2.39 -10.26
N PRO A 75 -2.93 2.40 -10.81
CA PRO A 75 -1.69 2.59 -10.04
C PRO A 75 -1.61 3.94 -9.34
N ILE A 76 -2.28 4.99 -9.85
CA ILE A 76 -2.33 6.32 -9.22
C ILE A 76 -2.96 6.27 -7.81
N ARG A 77 -3.81 5.29 -7.53
CA ARG A 77 -4.47 5.12 -6.23
C ARG A 77 -3.63 4.39 -5.18
N LEU A 78 -2.44 3.91 -5.57
CA LEU A 78 -1.49 3.31 -4.63
C LEU A 78 -0.73 4.41 -3.90
N HIS A 79 -0.60 4.24 -2.58
CA HIS A 79 0.20 5.12 -1.75
C HIS A 79 1.31 4.34 -1.06
N ASN A 80 2.51 4.88 -1.09
CA ASN A 80 3.61 4.36 -0.29
C ASN A 80 3.29 4.59 1.19
N ARG A 81 3.39 3.52 1.99
CA ARG A 81 3.13 3.58 3.43
C ARG A 81 4.35 3.11 4.21
N CYS A 82 4.56 3.71 5.37
CA CYS A 82 5.58 3.26 6.30
C CYS A 82 5.40 1.78 6.63
N LYS A 83 6.46 1.00 6.55
CA LYS A 83 6.43 -0.46 6.83
C LYS A 83 6.04 -0.78 8.28
N ILE A 84 6.37 0.11 9.21
CA ILE A 84 6.11 -0.08 10.64
C ILE A 84 4.74 0.45 11.04
N THR A 85 4.47 1.73 10.75
CA THR A 85 3.27 2.43 11.25
C THR A 85 2.15 2.57 10.23
N GLY A 86 2.39 2.23 8.95
CA GLY A 86 1.41 2.39 7.89
C GLY A 86 1.09 3.84 7.51
N ARG A 87 1.82 4.82 8.04
CA ARG A 87 1.61 6.24 7.73
C ARG A 87 1.92 6.55 6.27
N PRO A 88 1.01 7.22 5.52
CA PRO A 88 1.23 7.54 4.11
C PRO A 88 2.06 8.81 3.89
N LYS A 89 2.03 9.75 4.84
CA LYS A 89 2.73 11.04 4.73
C LYS A 89 4.13 10.98 5.30
N GLY A 90 5.05 11.77 4.70
CA GLY A 90 6.45 11.82 5.14
C GLY A 90 7.18 10.49 4.93
N TYR A 91 6.83 9.77 3.87
CA TYR A 91 7.47 8.51 3.51
C TYR A 91 8.79 8.73 2.79
N MET A 92 9.83 8.11 3.30
CA MET A 92 11.17 8.13 2.71
C MET A 92 11.38 6.85 1.90
N ARG A 93 11.42 6.96 0.57
CA ARG A 93 11.51 5.80 -0.34
C ARG A 93 12.77 4.96 -0.11
N HIS A 94 13.87 5.60 0.22
CA HIS A 94 15.15 4.94 0.44
C HIS A 94 15.12 3.95 1.61
N PHE A 95 14.42 4.31 2.69
CA PHE A 95 14.33 3.49 3.91
C PHE A 95 13.01 2.71 4.04
N GLY A 96 11.99 3.10 3.30
CA GLY A 96 10.65 2.52 3.43
C GLY A 96 9.95 2.90 4.74
N LEU A 97 10.38 3.99 5.38
CA LEU A 97 9.92 4.45 6.67
C LEU A 97 9.32 5.86 6.58
N SER A 98 8.49 6.23 7.56
CA SER A 98 8.06 7.61 7.74
C SER A 98 9.18 8.43 8.40
N ARG A 99 9.17 9.76 8.19
CA ARG A 99 10.14 10.69 8.79
C ARG A 99 10.24 10.57 10.32
N ILE A 100 9.14 10.24 10.99
CA ILE A 100 9.08 10.07 12.45
C ILE A 100 9.85 8.82 12.85
N GLN A 101 9.49 7.68 12.27
CA GLN A 101 10.16 6.40 12.56
C GLN A 101 11.63 6.41 12.16
N PHE A 102 11.95 7.04 11.03
CA PHE A 102 13.34 7.23 10.62
C PHE A 102 14.13 8.00 11.68
N ARG A 103 13.59 9.14 12.18
CA ARG A 103 14.26 9.94 13.20
C ARG A 103 14.44 9.18 14.51
N GLU A 104 13.43 8.45 14.97
CA GLU A 104 13.49 7.62 16.17
C GLU A 104 14.56 6.54 16.05
N MET A 105 14.54 5.78 14.95
CA MET A 105 15.49 4.70 14.69
C MET A 105 16.93 5.21 14.48
N ALA A 106 17.11 6.36 13.81
CA ALA A 106 18.41 6.99 13.63
C ALA A 106 18.97 7.49 14.98
N SER A 107 18.12 8.04 15.84
CA SER A 107 18.51 8.50 17.18
C SER A 107 18.88 7.33 18.11
N ALA A 108 18.22 6.19 17.93
CA ALA A 108 18.52 4.96 18.66
C ALA A 108 19.71 4.16 18.06
N GLY A 109 20.31 4.63 16.96
CA GLY A 109 21.44 3.96 16.30
C GLY A 109 21.08 2.66 15.57
N LEU A 110 19.80 2.44 15.27
CA LEU A 110 19.32 1.20 14.62
C LEU A 110 19.52 1.18 13.10
N ILE A 111 19.84 2.32 12.49
CA ILE A 111 20.06 2.41 11.04
C ILE A 111 21.56 2.56 10.78
N PRO A 112 22.20 1.56 10.15
CA PRO A 112 23.63 1.64 9.87
C PRO A 112 23.95 2.71 8.82
N GLY A 113 25.10 3.37 8.97
CA GLY A 113 25.59 4.35 8.01
C GLY A 113 24.97 5.75 8.11
N VAL A 114 24.01 5.96 9.01
CA VAL A 114 23.37 7.26 9.21
C VAL A 114 24.10 8.04 10.29
N LYS A 115 24.58 9.23 9.95
CA LYS A 115 25.18 10.19 10.89
C LYS A 115 24.29 11.42 10.99
N LYS A 116 24.12 11.94 12.21
CA LYS A 116 23.47 13.24 12.41
C LYS A 116 24.39 14.34 11.90
N ALA A 117 23.88 15.19 11.00
CA ALA A 117 24.55 16.39 10.59
C ALA A 117 24.06 17.56 11.48
N SER A 118 25.00 18.37 11.97
CA SER A 118 24.74 19.65 12.61
C SER A 118 25.43 20.72 11.79
N TRP A 119 24.71 21.74 11.43
CA TRP A 119 25.19 22.94 10.75
C TRP A 119 24.66 24.19 11.45
#